data_c25934eafa79affbebc244957d144588
#
_entry.id   c25934eafa79affbebc244957d144588
#
_cell.length_a   1.000
_cell.length_b   1.000
_cell.length_c   1.000
_cell.angle_alpha   90.00
_cell.angle_beta   90.00
_cell.angle_gamma   90.00
#
_symmetry.space_group_name_H-M   'P 1'
#
loop_
_entity.id
_entity.type
_entity.pdbx_description
1 polymer ?
#
loop_
_entity_poly.entity_id
_entity_poly.type
_entity_poly.pdbx_seq_one_letter_code
_entity_poly.pdbx_strand_id
1 'polypeptide(L)'
;MNNQGKSILITGASSGIGLAITTELVKRQYQVFACARKEEDLKRLQNEVGAIPVELDVTNEQQVKNLETVLSQKLGSSSLFGLINSAGIARHGPVECVPMSVLRKQLEVNFFGLYSVTQTLLPFLREARGRIINISSISGRISSPFLSPYCASKFAVEALTDSLRREVDSLGVKVISICPGFVKTPMLEKHQDKKELEELFFTRKGQKEAYLEKLEKFGKHIEEEKKKAGPVEIVVNAVINGLESPKPRTRYYVGKGISFVAKLFSLLPDRWLDWIISKHI
;
A
#
# COMPACT_ATOMS: atom_id res chain seq x y z
N MET A 1 -22.90 -13.05 4.77
CA MET A 1 -22.01 -14.24 4.95
C MET A 1 -21.61 -14.28 6.42
N ASN A 2 -21.58 -15.44 7.04
CA ASN A 2 -21.04 -15.55 8.39
C ASN A 2 -19.50 -15.52 8.30
N ASN A 3 -18.87 -14.51 8.91
CA ASN A 3 -17.41 -14.34 8.91
C ASN A 3 -16.79 -14.82 10.23
N GLN A 4 -17.60 -15.38 11.13
CA GLN A 4 -17.11 -15.98 12.37
C GLN A 4 -16.12 -17.11 12.07
N GLY A 5 -15.02 -17.15 12.78
CA GLY A 5 -13.93 -18.11 12.55
C GLY A 5 -12.95 -17.75 11.44
N LYS A 6 -13.10 -16.59 10.79
CA LYS A 6 -12.12 -16.06 9.83
C LYS A 6 -11.33 -14.93 10.42
N SER A 7 -10.02 -15.06 10.39
CA SER A 7 -9.09 -14.03 10.86
C SER A 7 -8.41 -13.32 9.70
N ILE A 8 -8.19 -12.03 9.86
CA ILE A 8 -7.50 -11.17 8.90
C ILE A 8 -6.36 -10.47 9.61
N LEU A 9 -5.15 -10.49 9.03
CA LEU A 9 -4.06 -9.65 9.51
C LEU A 9 -3.88 -8.45 8.56
N ILE A 10 -3.75 -7.25 9.14
CA ILE A 10 -3.56 -6.00 8.39
C ILE A 10 -2.29 -5.31 8.87
N THR A 11 -1.36 -5.04 7.95
CA THR A 11 -0.20 -4.19 8.24
C THR A 11 -0.53 -2.72 8.01
N GLY A 12 0.07 -1.81 8.81
CA GLY A 12 -0.18 -0.37 8.67
C GLY A 12 -1.60 0.05 9.05
N ALA A 13 -2.19 -0.61 10.06
CA ALA A 13 -3.56 -0.41 10.49
C ALA A 13 -3.81 0.90 11.27
N SER A 14 -2.76 1.65 11.63
CA SER A 14 -2.89 2.82 12.51
C SER A 14 -3.47 4.06 11.84
N SER A 15 -3.54 4.14 10.51
CA SER A 15 -4.05 5.34 9.83
C SER A 15 -4.53 5.07 8.41
N GLY A 16 -5.21 6.04 7.80
CA GLY A 16 -5.56 6.05 6.39
C GLY A 16 -6.31 4.81 5.92
N ILE A 17 -5.86 4.22 4.83
CA ILE A 17 -6.49 3.04 4.21
C ILE A 17 -6.51 1.85 5.18
N GLY A 18 -5.39 1.56 5.86
CA GLY A 18 -5.31 0.43 6.79
C GLY A 18 -6.30 0.54 7.94
N LEU A 19 -6.42 1.72 8.55
CA LEU A 19 -7.39 1.96 9.63
C LEU A 19 -8.84 1.82 9.15
N ALA A 20 -9.16 2.41 8.01
CA ALA A 20 -10.51 2.32 7.44
C ALA A 20 -10.93 0.87 7.13
N ILE A 21 -10.01 0.08 6.56
CA ILE A 21 -10.23 -1.36 6.32
C ILE A 21 -10.40 -2.10 7.64
N THR A 22 -9.54 -1.85 8.64
CA THR A 22 -9.61 -2.48 9.96
C THR A 22 -10.98 -2.27 10.58
N THR A 23 -11.43 -1.01 10.61
CA THR A 23 -12.75 -0.63 11.16
C THR A 23 -13.90 -1.33 10.47
N GLU A 24 -13.88 -1.39 9.13
CA GLU A 24 -14.94 -2.05 8.37
C GLU A 24 -14.95 -3.58 8.59
N LEU A 25 -13.78 -4.22 8.68
CA LEU A 25 -13.67 -5.67 8.89
C LEU A 25 -14.13 -6.08 10.28
N VAL A 26 -13.84 -5.28 11.31
CA VAL A 26 -14.37 -5.50 12.67
C VAL A 26 -15.90 -5.39 12.67
N LYS A 27 -16.48 -4.38 12.02
CA LYS A 27 -17.94 -4.26 11.84
C LYS A 27 -18.55 -5.47 11.14
N ARG A 28 -17.81 -6.09 10.23
CA ARG A 28 -18.22 -7.31 9.52
C ARG A 28 -17.94 -8.61 10.29
N GLN A 29 -17.58 -8.49 11.58
CA GLN A 29 -17.37 -9.64 12.47
C GLN A 29 -16.21 -10.57 12.07
N TYR A 30 -15.20 -10.06 11.36
CA TYR A 30 -13.92 -10.72 11.25
C TYR A 30 -13.12 -10.57 12.55
N GLN A 31 -12.32 -11.58 12.88
CA GLN A 31 -11.25 -11.42 13.86
C GLN A 31 -10.09 -10.69 13.19
N VAL A 32 -9.81 -9.45 13.59
CA VAL A 32 -8.83 -8.59 12.91
C VAL A 32 -7.59 -8.39 13.75
N PHE A 33 -6.46 -8.90 13.28
CA PHE A 33 -5.13 -8.62 13.82
C PHE A 33 -4.60 -7.35 13.17
N ALA A 34 -4.60 -6.24 13.91
CA ALA A 34 -4.27 -4.92 13.42
C ALA A 34 -2.84 -4.53 13.81
N CYS A 35 -1.95 -4.44 12.82
CA CYS A 35 -0.53 -4.19 13.07
C CYS A 35 -0.22 -2.68 13.07
N ALA A 36 0.46 -2.23 14.14
CA ALA A 36 0.99 -0.87 14.28
C ALA A 36 2.32 -0.88 15.05
N ARG A 37 3.06 0.23 14.98
CA ARG A 37 4.39 0.36 15.59
C ARG A 37 4.39 1.02 16.95
N LYS A 38 3.44 1.92 17.17
CA LYS A 38 3.38 2.74 18.37
C LYS A 38 2.35 2.18 19.34
N GLU A 39 2.70 2.16 20.62
CA GLU A 39 1.83 1.67 21.68
C GLU A 39 0.51 2.45 21.74
N GLU A 40 0.54 3.76 21.54
CA GLU A 40 -0.67 4.60 21.49
C GLU A 40 -1.67 4.16 20.39
N ASP A 41 -1.12 3.82 19.19
CA ASP A 41 -1.94 3.31 18.08
C ASP A 41 -2.50 1.90 18.38
N LEU A 42 -1.71 1.04 19.02
CA LEU A 42 -2.16 -0.30 19.43
C LEU A 42 -3.31 -0.21 20.45
N LYS A 43 -3.20 0.66 21.45
CA LYS A 43 -4.26 0.92 22.43
C LYS A 43 -5.53 1.44 21.75
N ARG A 44 -5.39 2.37 20.81
CA ARG A 44 -6.53 2.91 20.06
C ARG A 44 -7.22 1.84 19.20
N LEU A 45 -6.44 1.01 18.48
CA LEU A 45 -6.97 -0.10 17.67
C LEU A 45 -7.75 -1.10 18.53
N GLN A 46 -7.30 -1.37 19.75
CA GLN A 46 -7.97 -2.24 20.67
C GLN A 46 -9.25 -1.62 21.25
N ASN A 47 -9.14 -0.43 21.82
CA ASN A 47 -10.20 0.16 22.66
C ASN A 47 -11.30 0.85 21.83
N GLU A 48 -10.93 1.49 20.70
CA GLU A 48 -11.88 2.26 19.89
C GLU A 48 -12.37 1.49 18.66
N VAL A 49 -11.53 0.61 18.11
CA VAL A 49 -11.88 -0.14 16.88
C VAL A 49 -12.34 -1.55 17.21
N GLY A 50 -11.88 -2.14 18.31
CA GLY A 50 -12.19 -3.52 18.70
C GLY A 50 -11.35 -4.56 17.95
N ALA A 51 -10.21 -4.18 17.42
CA ALA A 51 -9.27 -5.07 16.76
C ALA A 51 -8.29 -5.69 17.77
N ILE A 52 -7.66 -6.80 17.42
CA ILE A 52 -6.58 -7.41 18.19
C ILE A 52 -5.26 -6.72 17.80
N PRO A 53 -4.63 -5.98 18.71
CA PRO A 53 -3.42 -5.25 18.38
C PRO A 53 -2.23 -6.20 18.26
N VAL A 54 -1.38 -5.94 17.26
CA VAL A 54 -0.11 -6.63 17.05
C VAL A 54 0.98 -5.59 16.82
N GLU A 55 2.00 -5.57 17.68
CA GLU A 55 3.16 -4.70 17.46
C GLU A 55 3.97 -5.22 16.28
N LEU A 56 4.12 -4.38 15.25
CA LEU A 56 4.86 -4.72 14.04
C LEU A 56 5.41 -3.48 13.34
N ASP A 57 6.73 -3.40 13.25
CA ASP A 57 7.41 -2.69 12.17
C ASP A 57 7.77 -3.71 11.08
N VAL A 58 7.21 -3.55 9.89
CA VAL A 58 7.44 -4.48 8.76
C VAL A 58 8.91 -4.53 8.31
N THR A 59 9.74 -3.57 8.74
CA THR A 59 11.18 -3.53 8.48
C THR A 59 12.02 -4.21 9.58
N ASN A 60 11.38 -4.69 10.65
CA ASN A 60 12.04 -5.41 11.73
C ASN A 60 11.87 -6.92 11.52
N GLU A 61 12.92 -7.57 11.05
CA GLU A 61 12.92 -9.01 10.75
C GLU A 61 12.49 -9.88 11.94
N GLN A 62 12.91 -9.51 13.17
CA GLN A 62 12.58 -10.29 14.36
C GLN A 62 11.08 -10.18 14.69
N GLN A 63 10.50 -8.97 14.57
CA GLN A 63 9.06 -8.79 14.76
C GLN A 63 8.26 -9.53 13.68
N VAL A 64 8.73 -9.52 12.42
CA VAL A 64 8.08 -10.27 11.33
C VAL A 64 8.13 -11.77 11.61
N LYS A 65 9.28 -12.33 11.97
CA LYS A 65 9.41 -13.76 12.34
C LYS A 65 8.51 -14.14 13.52
N ASN A 66 8.36 -13.26 14.50
CA ASN A 66 7.52 -13.49 15.67
C ASN A 66 6.01 -13.55 15.35
N LEU A 67 5.58 -13.10 14.16
CA LEU A 67 4.17 -13.21 13.75
C LEU A 67 3.65 -14.65 13.76
N GLU A 68 4.47 -15.63 13.42
CA GLU A 68 4.07 -17.04 13.46
C GLU A 68 3.68 -17.46 14.88
N THR A 69 4.49 -17.09 15.87
CA THR A 69 4.22 -17.38 17.28
C THR A 69 2.96 -16.67 17.77
N VAL A 70 2.85 -15.36 17.45
CA VAL A 70 1.71 -14.54 17.85
C VAL A 70 0.40 -15.10 17.28
N LEU A 71 0.39 -15.50 16.00
CA LEU A 71 -0.80 -16.05 15.36
C LEU A 71 -1.12 -17.45 15.88
N SER A 72 -0.13 -18.35 16.05
CA SER A 72 -0.34 -19.68 16.61
C SER A 72 -0.98 -19.63 18.00
N GLN A 73 -0.63 -18.62 18.81
CA GLN A 73 -1.21 -18.44 20.14
C GLN A 73 -2.60 -17.80 20.13
N LYS A 74 -2.87 -16.90 19.18
CA LYS A 74 -4.07 -16.03 19.22
C LYS A 74 -5.18 -16.45 18.25
N LEU A 75 -4.91 -17.29 17.27
CA LEU A 75 -5.92 -17.75 16.31
C LEU A 75 -6.98 -18.65 16.97
N GLY A 76 -6.61 -19.43 17.97
CA GLY A 76 -7.52 -20.40 18.60
C GLY A 76 -8.05 -21.40 17.57
N SER A 77 -9.38 -21.49 17.44
CA SER A 77 -10.06 -22.31 16.43
C SER A 77 -10.25 -21.60 15.08
N SER A 78 -9.82 -20.35 14.94
CA SER A 78 -9.94 -19.57 13.72
C SER A 78 -8.78 -19.87 12.76
N SER A 79 -8.98 -19.64 11.48
CA SER A 79 -7.94 -19.73 10.45
C SER A 79 -7.54 -18.35 9.94
N LEU A 80 -6.28 -18.14 9.59
CA LEU A 80 -5.82 -16.91 8.94
C LEU A 80 -6.33 -16.87 7.48
N PHE A 81 -7.55 -16.37 7.33
CA PHE A 81 -8.21 -16.29 6.03
C PHE A 81 -7.64 -15.18 5.13
N GLY A 82 -7.14 -14.09 5.70
CA GLY A 82 -6.67 -12.97 4.90
C GLY A 82 -5.43 -12.27 5.45
N LEU A 83 -4.56 -11.87 4.52
CA LEU A 83 -3.47 -10.93 4.76
C LEU A 83 -3.71 -9.68 3.91
N ILE A 84 -3.72 -8.50 4.56
CA ILE A 84 -3.81 -7.21 3.88
C ILE A 84 -2.52 -6.44 4.13
N ASN A 85 -1.69 -6.34 3.11
CA ASN A 85 -0.47 -5.56 3.13
C ASN A 85 -0.78 -4.10 2.80
N SER A 86 -0.95 -3.27 3.84
CA SER A 86 -1.29 -1.85 3.72
C SER A 86 -0.22 -0.92 4.28
N ALA A 87 0.81 -1.44 4.96
CA ALA A 87 1.94 -0.63 5.40
C ALA A 87 2.65 0.01 4.20
N GLY A 88 2.91 1.32 4.28
CA GLY A 88 3.57 2.02 3.19
C GLY A 88 3.88 3.47 3.52
N ILE A 89 4.87 4.00 2.83
CA ILE A 89 5.26 5.42 2.85
C ILE A 89 5.35 5.92 1.42
N ALA A 90 5.31 7.24 1.23
CA ALA A 90 5.54 7.87 -0.07
C ALA A 90 6.60 8.97 0.11
N ARG A 91 7.67 8.85 -0.67
CA ARG A 91 8.74 9.83 -0.80
C ARG A 91 8.89 10.22 -2.27
N HIS A 92 9.18 11.47 -2.52
CA HIS A 92 9.27 12.01 -3.89
C HIS A 92 10.39 13.05 -3.96
N GLY A 93 10.88 13.28 -5.14
CA GLY A 93 11.95 14.23 -5.44
C GLY A 93 12.63 13.90 -6.77
N PRO A 94 13.43 14.83 -7.33
CA PRO A 94 14.25 14.56 -8.50
C PRO A 94 15.24 13.43 -8.24
N VAL A 95 15.41 12.51 -9.18
CA VAL A 95 16.31 11.34 -9.01
C VAL A 95 17.72 11.76 -8.61
N GLU A 96 18.24 12.82 -9.21
CA GLU A 96 19.56 13.36 -8.89
C GLU A 96 19.71 13.81 -7.43
N CYS A 97 18.58 14.20 -6.81
CA CYS A 97 18.58 14.85 -5.50
C CYS A 97 18.15 13.88 -4.37
N VAL A 98 17.44 12.80 -4.69
CA VAL A 98 16.96 11.87 -3.68
C VAL A 98 18.12 11.08 -3.07
N PRO A 99 18.39 11.21 -1.75
CA PRO A 99 19.41 10.41 -1.10
C PRO A 99 19.12 8.90 -1.18
N MET A 100 20.16 8.10 -1.33
CA MET A 100 20.01 6.63 -1.37
C MET A 100 19.38 6.06 -0.10
N SER A 101 19.56 6.70 1.05
CA SER A 101 18.88 6.32 2.31
C SER A 101 17.37 6.44 2.22
N VAL A 102 16.85 7.47 1.54
CA VAL A 102 15.42 7.68 1.30
C VAL A 102 14.87 6.61 0.37
N LEU A 103 15.58 6.32 -0.74
CA LEU A 103 15.19 5.24 -1.66
C LEU A 103 15.18 3.87 -0.96
N ARG A 104 16.25 3.55 -0.20
CA ARG A 104 16.33 2.31 0.58
C ARG A 104 15.15 2.21 1.56
N LYS A 105 14.88 3.25 2.35
CA LYS A 105 13.75 3.27 3.29
C LYS A 105 12.40 3.09 2.61
N GLN A 106 12.24 3.66 1.42
CA GLN A 106 11.02 3.49 0.60
C GLN A 106 10.81 2.02 0.22
N LEU A 107 11.86 1.35 -0.25
CA LEU A 107 11.80 -0.07 -0.64
C LEU A 107 11.68 -0.99 0.58
N GLU A 108 12.39 -0.70 1.66
CA GLU A 108 12.31 -1.48 2.90
C GLU A 108 10.88 -1.57 3.43
N VAL A 109 10.17 -0.45 3.49
CA VAL A 109 8.79 -0.46 3.99
C VAL A 109 7.82 -1.04 2.96
N ASN A 110 7.86 -0.53 1.71
CA ASN A 110 6.80 -0.81 0.74
C ASN A 110 6.93 -2.16 0.05
N PHE A 111 8.15 -2.71 -0.05
CA PHE A 111 8.41 -3.94 -0.77
C PHE A 111 9.01 -5.03 0.11
N PHE A 112 10.18 -4.83 0.72
CA PHE A 112 10.82 -5.89 1.51
C PHE A 112 9.98 -6.28 2.73
N GLY A 113 9.41 -5.30 3.44
CA GLY A 113 8.51 -5.57 4.55
C GLY A 113 7.25 -6.33 4.12
N LEU A 114 6.63 -5.93 3.01
CA LEU A 114 5.49 -6.65 2.44
C LEU A 114 5.86 -8.08 2.05
N TYR A 115 7.01 -8.25 1.40
CA TYR A 115 7.53 -9.55 0.99
C TYR A 115 7.74 -10.46 2.20
N SER A 116 8.48 -9.98 3.20
CA SER A 116 8.81 -10.72 4.41
C SER A 116 7.57 -11.15 5.20
N VAL A 117 6.62 -10.23 5.44
CA VAL A 117 5.34 -10.55 6.09
C VAL A 117 4.56 -11.60 5.30
N THR A 118 4.50 -11.45 3.97
CA THR A 118 3.80 -12.40 3.09
C THR A 118 4.44 -13.78 3.17
N GLN A 119 5.76 -13.86 3.08
CA GLN A 119 6.52 -15.11 3.15
C GLN A 119 6.27 -15.82 4.49
N THR A 120 6.37 -15.10 5.59
CA THR A 120 6.14 -15.63 6.95
C THR A 120 4.73 -16.19 7.12
N LEU A 121 3.70 -15.50 6.57
CA LEU A 121 2.31 -15.88 6.79
C LEU A 121 1.72 -16.79 5.71
N LEU A 122 2.47 -17.04 4.63
CA LEU A 122 1.99 -17.88 3.53
C LEU A 122 1.56 -19.30 3.94
N PRO A 123 2.25 -20.00 4.89
CA PRO A 123 1.80 -21.30 5.37
C PRO A 123 0.38 -21.28 5.95
N PHE A 124 0.05 -20.31 6.81
CA PHE A 124 -1.28 -20.15 7.40
C PHE A 124 -2.35 -19.85 6.34
N LEU A 125 -2.02 -19.00 5.38
CA LEU A 125 -2.93 -18.62 4.28
C LEU A 125 -3.19 -19.81 3.33
N ARG A 126 -2.18 -20.63 3.10
CA ARG A 126 -2.30 -21.86 2.30
C ARG A 126 -3.21 -22.88 2.99
N GLU A 127 -3.06 -23.09 4.28
CA GLU A 127 -3.90 -23.97 5.09
C GLU A 127 -5.37 -23.53 5.03
N ALA A 128 -5.62 -22.22 5.15
CA ALA A 128 -6.95 -21.63 5.09
C ALA A 128 -7.53 -21.51 3.65
N ARG A 129 -6.75 -21.82 2.60
CA ARG A 129 -7.06 -21.42 1.21
C ARG A 129 -7.50 -19.98 1.10
N GLY A 130 -6.73 -19.13 1.78
CA GLY A 130 -7.06 -17.75 2.08
C GLY A 130 -6.79 -16.77 0.96
N ARG A 131 -6.61 -15.50 1.34
CA ARG A 131 -6.43 -14.39 0.39
C ARG A 131 -5.33 -13.44 0.83
N ILE A 132 -4.57 -12.97 -0.14
CA ILE A 132 -3.55 -11.92 0.03
C ILE A 132 -4.02 -10.70 -0.75
N ILE A 133 -4.14 -9.56 -0.06
CA ILE A 133 -4.48 -8.28 -0.68
C ILE A 133 -3.32 -7.33 -0.49
N ASN A 134 -2.71 -6.92 -1.59
CA ASN A 134 -1.63 -5.94 -1.59
C ASN A 134 -2.18 -4.56 -1.96
N ILE A 135 -2.05 -3.59 -1.06
CA ILE A 135 -2.38 -2.19 -1.36
C ILE A 135 -1.21 -1.61 -2.17
N SER A 136 -1.40 -1.64 -3.46
CA SER A 136 -0.50 -1.06 -4.45
C SER A 136 -0.84 0.43 -4.71
N SER A 137 -0.76 0.86 -5.96
CA SER A 137 -1.14 2.19 -6.45
C SER A 137 -1.25 2.16 -7.96
N ILE A 138 -1.91 3.16 -8.55
CA ILE A 138 -1.77 3.47 -9.97
C ILE A 138 -0.29 3.73 -10.32
N SER A 139 0.50 4.24 -9.38
CA SER A 139 1.95 4.44 -9.52
C SER A 139 2.76 3.14 -9.58
N GLY A 140 2.13 1.96 -9.44
CA GLY A 140 2.72 0.66 -9.77
C GLY A 140 2.50 0.25 -11.24
N ARG A 141 1.83 1.09 -12.03
CA ARG A 141 1.53 0.87 -13.46
C ARG A 141 1.97 2.04 -14.34
N ILE A 142 2.05 3.23 -13.77
CA ILE A 142 2.41 4.47 -14.44
C ILE A 142 3.45 5.17 -13.59
N SER A 143 4.58 5.54 -14.19
CA SER A 143 5.62 6.32 -13.51
C SER A 143 5.46 7.79 -13.84
N SER A 144 5.39 8.63 -12.79
CA SER A 144 5.37 10.09 -12.94
C SER A 144 6.73 10.69 -12.56
N PRO A 145 7.15 11.80 -13.16
CA PRO A 145 8.32 12.54 -12.74
C PRO A 145 8.28 12.83 -11.23
N PHE A 146 9.42 12.86 -10.59
CA PHE A 146 9.61 13.12 -9.16
C PHE A 146 9.04 12.05 -8.19
N LEU A 147 8.34 11.04 -8.71
CA LEU A 147 7.81 9.93 -7.89
C LEU A 147 8.64 8.65 -8.01
N SER A 148 9.83 8.69 -8.58
CA SER A 148 10.63 7.49 -8.89
C SER A 148 10.83 6.53 -7.70
N PRO A 149 11.11 6.94 -6.45
CA PRO A 149 11.25 6.00 -5.34
C PRO A 149 9.92 5.29 -5.03
N TYR A 150 8.83 6.02 -5.07
CA TYR A 150 7.50 5.47 -4.81
C TYR A 150 7.04 4.56 -5.95
N CYS A 151 7.15 5.01 -7.20
CA CYS A 151 6.80 4.21 -8.37
C CYS A 151 7.60 2.90 -8.40
N ALA A 152 8.92 2.95 -8.24
CA ALA A 152 9.77 1.76 -8.21
C ALA A 152 9.28 0.75 -7.15
N SER A 153 8.96 1.21 -5.93
CA SER A 153 8.43 0.35 -4.88
C SER A 153 7.08 -0.29 -5.24
N LYS A 154 6.18 0.46 -5.90
CA LYS A 154 4.85 -0.04 -6.26
C LYS A 154 4.88 -0.93 -7.51
N PHE A 155 5.76 -0.68 -8.47
CA PHE A 155 6.04 -1.62 -9.57
C PHE A 155 6.59 -2.96 -9.04
N ALA A 156 7.50 -2.93 -8.07
CA ALA A 156 7.98 -4.14 -7.40
C ALA A 156 6.85 -4.93 -6.72
N VAL A 157 5.93 -4.25 -6.02
CA VAL A 157 4.73 -4.87 -5.43
C VAL A 157 3.83 -5.50 -6.51
N GLU A 158 3.63 -4.84 -7.65
CA GLU A 158 2.83 -5.39 -8.75
C GLU A 158 3.48 -6.65 -9.35
N ALA A 159 4.79 -6.61 -9.57
CA ALA A 159 5.54 -7.77 -10.07
C ALA A 159 5.46 -8.96 -9.12
N LEU A 160 5.69 -8.73 -7.82
CA LEU A 160 5.53 -9.75 -6.78
C LEU A 160 4.10 -10.31 -6.74
N THR A 161 3.09 -9.43 -6.79
CA THR A 161 1.69 -9.83 -6.74
C THR A 161 1.33 -10.76 -7.91
N ASP A 162 1.80 -10.43 -9.11
CA ASP A 162 1.54 -11.26 -10.31
C ASP A 162 2.31 -12.58 -10.27
N SER A 163 3.56 -12.62 -9.80
CA SER A 163 4.34 -13.83 -9.62
C SER A 163 3.71 -14.74 -8.57
N LEU A 164 3.52 -14.22 -7.37
CA LEU A 164 2.95 -14.98 -6.26
C LEU A 164 1.56 -15.55 -6.59
N ARG A 165 0.71 -14.79 -7.28
CA ARG A 165 -0.61 -15.28 -7.72
C ARG A 165 -0.52 -16.55 -8.57
N ARG A 166 0.47 -16.62 -9.46
CA ARG A 166 0.69 -17.80 -10.32
C ARG A 166 1.29 -18.94 -9.54
N GLU A 167 2.18 -18.67 -8.59
CA GLU A 167 2.82 -19.69 -7.74
C GLU A 167 1.82 -20.41 -6.82
N VAL A 168 0.86 -19.65 -6.23
CA VAL A 168 -0.04 -20.19 -5.21
C VAL A 168 -1.44 -20.52 -5.71
N ASP A 169 -1.73 -20.39 -7.01
CA ASP A 169 -3.06 -20.65 -7.55
C ASP A 169 -3.50 -22.10 -7.32
N SER A 170 -2.61 -23.07 -7.56
CA SER A 170 -2.86 -24.50 -7.30
C SER A 170 -3.02 -24.82 -5.80
N LEU A 171 -2.52 -23.95 -4.91
CA LEU A 171 -2.65 -24.10 -3.47
C LEU A 171 -3.96 -23.48 -2.93
N GLY A 172 -4.78 -22.91 -3.81
CA GLY A 172 -6.08 -22.32 -3.47
C GLY A 172 -6.01 -20.93 -2.88
N VAL A 173 -4.83 -20.33 -2.73
CA VAL A 173 -4.66 -18.95 -2.23
C VAL A 173 -4.93 -17.95 -3.36
N LYS A 174 -5.74 -16.93 -3.09
CA LYS A 174 -5.99 -15.85 -4.07
C LYS A 174 -5.19 -14.60 -3.73
N VAL A 175 -4.44 -14.10 -4.71
CA VAL A 175 -3.59 -12.91 -4.54
C VAL A 175 -4.16 -11.77 -5.39
N ILE A 176 -4.40 -10.64 -4.74
CA ILE A 176 -5.19 -9.52 -5.29
C ILE A 176 -4.41 -8.23 -5.09
N SER A 177 -4.32 -7.43 -6.15
CA SER A 177 -3.80 -6.07 -6.07
C SER A 177 -4.94 -5.05 -6.01
N ILE A 178 -4.86 -4.10 -5.09
CA ILE A 178 -5.69 -2.90 -5.07
C ILE A 178 -4.82 -1.73 -5.51
N CYS A 179 -5.20 -1.06 -6.59
CA CYS A 179 -4.46 0.04 -7.20
C CYS A 179 -5.26 1.36 -7.07
N PRO A 180 -5.17 2.05 -5.94
CA PRO A 180 -5.81 3.35 -5.79
C PRO A 180 -5.14 4.42 -6.66
N GLY A 181 -5.93 5.39 -7.14
CA GLY A 181 -5.46 6.71 -7.50
C GLY A 181 -5.33 7.60 -6.26
N PHE A 182 -5.63 8.89 -6.39
CA PHE A 182 -5.62 9.81 -5.25
C PHE A 182 -6.83 9.54 -4.34
N VAL A 183 -6.54 9.29 -3.06
CA VAL A 183 -7.52 8.98 -2.01
C VAL A 183 -7.23 9.84 -0.78
N LYS A 184 -8.26 10.43 -0.20
CA LYS A 184 -8.15 11.27 1.00
C LYS A 184 -7.63 10.45 2.18
N THR A 185 -6.37 10.66 2.55
CA THR A 185 -5.66 9.96 3.62
C THR A 185 -4.59 10.85 4.22
N PRO A 186 -4.16 10.61 5.46
CA PRO A 186 -3.04 11.35 6.06
C PRO A 186 -1.74 11.28 5.24
N MET A 187 -1.54 10.23 4.44
CA MET A 187 -0.38 10.13 3.54
C MET A 187 -0.42 11.20 2.44
N LEU A 188 -1.61 11.51 1.92
CA LEU A 188 -1.81 12.53 0.90
C LEU A 188 -1.73 13.95 1.49
N GLU A 189 -2.15 14.11 2.76
CA GLU A 189 -2.18 15.40 3.45
C GLU A 189 -0.83 15.78 4.07
N LYS A 190 -0.02 14.78 4.46
CA LYS A 190 1.33 15.04 4.98
C LYS A 190 2.18 15.62 3.86
N HIS A 191 2.20 16.96 3.81
CA HIS A 191 3.29 17.67 3.16
C HIS A 191 4.57 17.28 3.90
N GLN A 192 5.53 16.72 3.18
CA GLN A 192 6.89 16.77 3.70
C GLN A 192 7.18 18.26 3.91
N ASP A 193 7.70 18.63 5.08
CA ASP A 193 8.05 20.01 5.35
C ASP A 193 8.94 20.49 4.20
N LYS A 194 8.48 21.52 3.49
CA LYS A 194 9.14 22.00 2.27
C LYS A 194 10.60 22.36 2.56
N LYS A 195 10.88 22.88 3.77
CA LYS A 195 12.21 23.22 4.22
C LYS A 195 13.07 21.99 4.50
N GLU A 196 12.50 20.97 5.18
CA GLU A 196 13.17 19.68 5.41
C GLU A 196 13.52 18.98 4.09
N LEU A 197 12.62 19.05 3.10
CA LEU A 197 12.86 18.50 1.76
C LEU A 197 13.97 19.27 1.01
N GLU A 198 13.97 20.59 1.10
CA GLU A 198 14.97 21.40 0.45
C GLU A 198 16.37 21.15 1.03
N GLU A 199 16.50 21.06 2.34
CA GLU A 199 17.75 20.75 3.03
C GLU A 199 18.23 19.32 2.76
N LEU A 200 17.32 18.37 2.69
CA LEU A 200 17.66 16.96 2.47
C LEU A 200 18.03 16.65 1.01
N PHE A 201 17.38 17.29 0.05
CA PHE A 201 17.51 16.92 -1.37
C PHE A 201 18.48 17.80 -2.15
N PHE A 202 18.53 19.12 -1.89
CA PHE A 202 19.39 20.02 -2.65
C PHE A 202 20.74 20.24 -1.98
N THR A 203 21.59 19.23 -2.04
CA THR A 203 22.91 19.24 -1.38
C THR A 203 24.04 19.77 -2.26
N ARG A 204 23.81 19.96 -3.57
CA ARG A 204 24.81 20.45 -4.53
C ARG A 204 24.35 21.75 -5.18
N LYS A 205 25.32 22.63 -5.48
CA LYS A 205 25.07 23.91 -6.18
C LYS A 205 24.39 23.66 -7.53
N GLY A 206 23.37 24.44 -7.85
CA GLY A 206 22.65 24.38 -9.12
C GLY A 206 21.52 23.35 -9.20
N GLN A 207 21.41 22.41 -8.25
CA GLN A 207 20.35 21.41 -8.28
C GLN A 207 18.96 22.03 -8.14
N LYS A 208 18.81 22.96 -7.19
CA LYS A 208 17.52 23.60 -6.93
C LYS A 208 17.06 24.39 -8.17
N GLU A 209 17.94 25.14 -8.76
CA GLU A 209 17.67 25.96 -9.96
C GLU A 209 17.28 25.09 -11.15
N ALA A 210 17.94 23.94 -11.33
CA ALA A 210 17.65 23.02 -12.44
C ALA A 210 16.25 22.40 -12.37
N TYR A 211 15.68 22.24 -11.18
CA TYR A 211 14.41 21.54 -10.99
C TYR A 211 13.26 22.42 -10.49
N LEU A 212 13.53 23.68 -10.08
CA LEU A 212 12.56 24.53 -9.38
C LEU A 212 11.25 24.70 -10.15
N GLU A 213 11.32 25.11 -11.42
CA GLU A 213 10.13 25.33 -12.25
C GLU A 213 9.27 24.07 -12.39
N LYS A 214 9.91 22.94 -12.65
CA LYS A 214 9.20 21.64 -12.80
C LYS A 214 8.62 21.15 -11.48
N LEU A 215 9.30 21.38 -10.35
CA LEU A 215 8.78 21.04 -9.01
C LEU A 215 7.59 21.91 -8.64
N GLU A 216 7.57 23.18 -9.01
CA GLU A 216 6.42 24.05 -8.80
C GLU A 216 5.20 23.58 -9.61
N LYS A 217 5.39 23.21 -10.88
CA LYS A 217 4.33 22.63 -11.73
C LYS A 217 3.82 21.32 -11.15
N PHE A 218 4.73 20.44 -10.75
CA PHE A 218 4.38 19.19 -10.09
C PHE A 218 3.60 19.42 -8.79
N GLY A 219 4.03 20.38 -7.95
CA GLY A 219 3.32 20.74 -6.73
C GLY A 219 1.88 21.22 -7.00
N LYS A 220 1.70 22.09 -7.99
CA LYS A 220 0.36 22.54 -8.41
C LYS A 220 -0.52 21.37 -8.90
N HIS A 221 0.05 20.48 -9.71
CA HIS A 221 -0.66 19.29 -10.18
C HIS A 221 -1.10 18.39 -9.00
N ILE A 222 -0.22 18.14 -8.04
CA ILE A 222 -0.57 17.37 -6.84
C ILE A 222 -1.69 18.03 -6.04
N GLU A 223 -1.67 19.35 -5.88
CA GLU A 223 -2.74 20.08 -5.17
C GLU A 223 -4.09 19.99 -5.91
N GLU A 224 -4.08 20.01 -7.23
CA GLU A 224 -5.31 19.80 -8.03
C GLU A 224 -5.85 18.38 -7.88
N GLU A 225 -4.98 17.38 -7.92
CA GLU A 225 -5.37 15.97 -7.74
C GLU A 225 -5.86 15.69 -6.30
N LYS A 226 -5.29 16.35 -5.28
CA LYS A 226 -5.81 16.29 -3.91
C LYS A 226 -7.26 16.76 -3.82
N LYS A 227 -7.62 17.84 -4.52
CA LYS A 227 -9.01 18.35 -4.54
C LYS A 227 -9.98 17.34 -5.15
N LYS A 228 -9.52 16.53 -6.09
CA LYS A 228 -10.29 15.49 -6.78
C LYS A 228 -10.22 14.12 -6.09
N ALA A 229 -9.42 13.99 -5.03
CA ALA A 229 -9.20 12.75 -4.35
C ALA A 229 -10.50 12.12 -3.85
N GLY A 230 -10.68 10.84 -4.14
CA GLY A 230 -11.84 10.08 -3.72
C GLY A 230 -11.83 9.78 -2.21
N PRO A 231 -12.98 9.43 -1.63
CA PRO A 231 -13.08 9.02 -0.24
C PRO A 231 -12.41 7.64 -0.03
N VAL A 232 -11.96 7.35 1.19
CA VAL A 232 -11.24 6.10 1.49
C VAL A 232 -12.15 4.86 1.34
N GLU A 233 -13.43 5.02 1.48
CA GLU A 233 -14.46 3.98 1.37
C GLU A 233 -14.44 3.25 0.02
N ILE A 234 -14.04 3.91 -1.05
CA ILE A 234 -13.92 3.27 -2.36
C ILE A 234 -12.83 2.19 -2.37
N VAL A 235 -11.76 2.39 -1.58
CA VAL A 235 -10.69 1.40 -1.41
C VAL A 235 -11.16 0.28 -0.50
N VAL A 236 -11.83 0.62 0.61
CA VAL A 236 -12.44 -0.36 1.52
C VAL A 236 -13.36 -1.30 0.76
N ASN A 237 -14.28 -0.77 -0.06
CA ASN A 237 -15.21 -1.57 -0.86
C ASN A 237 -14.49 -2.51 -1.84
N ALA A 238 -13.38 -2.06 -2.44
CA ALA A 238 -12.58 -2.91 -3.32
C ALA A 238 -11.89 -4.05 -2.56
N VAL A 239 -11.38 -3.77 -1.35
CA VAL A 239 -10.81 -4.78 -0.46
C VAL A 239 -11.85 -5.81 -0.02
N ILE A 240 -13.04 -5.35 0.40
CA ILE A 240 -14.14 -6.24 0.78
C ILE A 240 -14.55 -7.13 -0.39
N ASN A 241 -14.69 -6.57 -1.59
CA ASN A 241 -14.92 -7.37 -2.80
C ASN A 241 -13.81 -8.41 -3.04
N GLY A 242 -12.55 -8.02 -2.85
CA GLY A 242 -11.41 -8.93 -2.93
C GLY A 242 -11.48 -10.06 -1.91
N LEU A 243 -11.94 -9.78 -0.69
CA LEU A 243 -12.07 -10.77 0.38
C LEU A 243 -13.30 -11.68 0.24
N GLU A 244 -14.45 -11.15 -0.15
CA GLU A 244 -15.73 -11.85 -0.05
C GLU A 244 -16.22 -12.44 -1.37
N SER A 245 -15.81 -11.90 -2.53
CA SER A 245 -16.25 -12.44 -3.83
C SER A 245 -15.79 -13.89 -4.03
N PRO A 246 -16.66 -14.81 -4.49
CA PRO A 246 -16.26 -16.18 -4.85
C PRO A 246 -15.20 -16.22 -5.96
N LYS A 247 -15.26 -15.24 -6.88
CA LYS A 247 -14.32 -15.07 -8.00
C LYS A 247 -13.78 -13.61 -8.00
N PRO A 248 -12.83 -13.28 -7.09
CA PRO A 248 -12.31 -11.92 -7.04
C PRO A 248 -11.52 -11.59 -8.31
N ARG A 249 -11.54 -10.33 -8.69
CA ARG A 249 -10.62 -9.84 -9.74
C ARG A 249 -9.19 -9.92 -9.21
N THR A 250 -8.24 -10.14 -10.10
CA THR A 250 -6.81 -10.15 -9.74
C THR A 250 -6.29 -8.74 -9.41
N ARG A 251 -6.97 -7.71 -9.95
CA ARG A 251 -6.60 -6.30 -9.75
C ARG A 251 -7.84 -5.40 -9.75
N TYR A 252 -7.88 -4.48 -8.79
CA TYR A 252 -8.92 -3.46 -8.66
C TYR A 252 -8.28 -2.07 -8.83
N TYR A 253 -8.58 -1.39 -9.90
CA TYR A 253 -8.25 0.02 -10.08
C TYR A 253 -9.32 0.86 -9.41
N VAL A 254 -8.91 1.71 -8.44
CA VAL A 254 -9.84 2.40 -7.55
C VAL A 254 -9.70 3.91 -7.70
N GLY A 255 -10.81 4.56 -8.04
CA GLY A 255 -10.91 6.00 -8.31
C GLY A 255 -11.53 6.30 -9.67
N LYS A 256 -12.04 7.52 -9.82
CA LYS A 256 -12.72 7.94 -11.06
C LYS A 256 -11.73 7.94 -12.24
N GLY A 257 -12.03 7.20 -13.29
CA GLY A 257 -11.21 7.13 -14.50
C GLY A 257 -9.93 6.29 -14.40
N ILE A 258 -9.49 5.86 -13.19
CA ILE A 258 -8.20 5.16 -12.99
C ILE A 258 -8.10 3.88 -13.81
N SER A 259 -9.17 3.10 -13.91
CA SER A 259 -9.18 1.87 -14.73
C SER A 259 -8.97 2.15 -16.22
N PHE A 260 -9.53 3.24 -16.72
CA PHE A 260 -9.36 3.65 -18.11
C PHE A 260 -7.93 4.14 -18.36
N VAL A 261 -7.42 5.01 -17.50
CA VAL A 261 -6.04 5.53 -17.57
C VAL A 261 -5.03 4.38 -17.53
N ALA A 262 -5.14 3.45 -16.58
CA ALA A 262 -4.25 2.31 -16.48
C ALA A 262 -4.21 1.43 -17.73
N LYS A 263 -5.38 1.20 -18.35
CA LYS A 263 -5.48 0.43 -19.60
C LYS A 263 -4.91 1.20 -20.79
N LEU A 264 -5.27 2.48 -20.91
CA LEU A 264 -4.78 3.33 -22.00
C LEU A 264 -3.25 3.40 -21.97
N PHE A 265 -2.67 3.68 -20.81
CA PHE A 265 -1.22 3.81 -20.65
C PHE A 265 -0.46 2.50 -20.92
N SER A 266 -1.09 1.34 -20.70
CA SER A 266 -0.45 0.05 -21.03
C SER A 266 -0.42 -0.27 -22.52
N LEU A 267 -1.11 0.49 -23.35
CA LEU A 267 -1.22 0.28 -24.80
C LEU A 267 -0.47 1.34 -25.63
N LEU A 268 -0.18 2.49 -25.03
CA LEU A 268 0.47 3.60 -25.72
C LEU A 268 1.99 3.41 -25.81
N PRO A 269 2.62 3.78 -26.94
CA PRO A 269 4.08 3.87 -27.03
C PRO A 269 4.66 4.89 -26.06
N ASP A 270 5.87 4.66 -25.56
CA ASP A 270 6.53 5.48 -24.53
C ASP A 270 6.57 6.98 -24.89
N ARG A 271 6.88 7.32 -26.14
CA ARG A 271 6.94 8.73 -26.61
C ARG A 271 5.59 9.45 -26.47
N TRP A 272 4.46 8.73 -26.65
CA TRP A 272 3.13 9.30 -26.47
C TRP A 272 2.80 9.49 -25.00
N LEU A 273 3.24 8.54 -24.18
CA LEU A 273 3.11 8.65 -22.72
C LEU A 273 3.92 9.84 -22.19
N ASP A 274 5.18 9.99 -22.63
CA ASP A 274 6.05 11.09 -22.27
C ASP A 274 5.43 12.44 -22.64
N TRP A 275 4.84 12.53 -23.84
CA TRP A 275 4.15 13.74 -24.30
C TRP A 275 2.90 14.07 -23.48
N ILE A 276 2.09 13.06 -23.13
CA ILE A 276 0.90 13.25 -22.27
C ILE A 276 1.34 13.71 -20.88
N ILE A 277 2.30 13.02 -20.27
CA ILE A 277 2.78 13.32 -18.91
C ILE A 277 3.40 14.72 -18.85
N SER A 278 4.24 15.07 -19.84
CA SER A 278 4.92 16.37 -19.86
C SER A 278 3.99 17.57 -19.98
N LYS A 279 2.78 17.39 -20.50
CA LYS A 279 1.76 18.45 -20.55
C LYS A 279 1.13 18.76 -19.19
N HIS A 280 1.19 17.83 -18.26
CA HIS A 280 0.58 17.96 -16.94
C HIS A 280 1.60 18.25 -15.83
N ILE A 281 2.88 18.13 -16.12
CA ILE A 281 4.03 18.35 -15.23
C ILE A 281 5.09 19.19 -15.96
#